data_6b95b6eeed41c608a1e98506c289dc7d
#
_entry.id   6b95b6eeed41c608a1e98506c289dc7d
#
_cell.length_a   1.000
_cell.length_b   1.000
_cell.length_c   1.000
_cell.angle_alpha   90.00
_cell.angle_beta   90.00
_cell.angle_gamma   90.00
#
_symmetry.space_group_name_H-M   'P 1'
#
loop_
_entity.id
_entity.type
_entity.pdbx_description
1 polymer ?
#
loop_
_entity_poly.entity_id
_entity_poly.type
_entity_poly.pdbx_seq_one_letter_code
_entity_poly.pdbx_strand_id
1 'polypeptide(L)'
;TAYRRQRQMCIRDRFEPYGALNESEMVLVDMLRSSGGPAIAVINKTDLVKEPADLEARKAELKELGVFDAIYTVSVRADDHCEELFDALSQYAVEGPHYFDDDAYTDMPEKELVAEVIREKALLYMRDEIPHGIAVVVERFKERPGTDLVDIDVNIYCERESHKGMVIGKGGACLLYT
;
A
#
# COMPACT_ATOMS: atom_id res chain seq x y z
N THR A 1 6.96 -8.49 22.39
CA THR A 1 5.51 -8.86 22.42
C THR A 1 4.62 -7.64 22.21
N ALA A 2 4.92 -6.47 22.79
CA ALA A 2 4.21 -5.21 22.55
C ALA A 2 4.44 -4.71 21.11
N TYR A 3 5.66 -4.80 20.61
CA TYR A 3 6.06 -4.45 19.25
C TYR A 3 5.31 -5.24 18.17
N ARG A 4 5.06 -6.54 18.38
CA ARG A 4 4.22 -7.36 17.48
C ARG A 4 2.76 -6.89 17.45
N ARG A 5 2.22 -6.45 18.58
CA ARG A 5 0.85 -5.92 18.64
C ARG A 5 0.71 -4.59 17.91
N GLN A 6 1.64 -3.66 18.07
CA GLN A 6 1.64 -2.38 17.34
C GLN A 6 1.76 -2.58 15.82
N ARG A 7 2.64 -3.49 15.36
CA ARG A 7 2.76 -3.81 13.93
C ARG A 7 1.52 -4.48 13.33
N GLN A 8 0.73 -5.20 14.13
CA GLN A 8 -0.54 -5.80 13.69
C GLN A 8 -1.73 -4.83 13.70
N MET A 9 -1.68 -3.77 14.50
CA MET A 9 -2.79 -2.83 14.67
C MET A 9 -2.94 -1.78 13.58
N CYS A 10 -1.90 -1.46 12.80
CA CYS A 10 -1.93 -0.25 12.00
C CYS A 10 -2.21 -0.39 10.50
N ILE A 11 -2.31 -1.57 9.87
CA ILE A 11 -2.07 -1.57 8.41
C ILE A 11 -3.05 -2.38 7.56
N ARG A 12 -4.05 -3.08 8.09
CA ARG A 12 -4.77 -4.06 7.25
C ARG A 12 -6.21 -3.73 6.89
N ASP A 13 -6.78 -2.68 7.42
CA ASP A 13 -8.23 -2.51 7.37
C ASP A 13 -8.65 -1.39 6.41
N ARG A 14 -8.18 -1.50 5.16
CA ARG A 14 -8.70 -0.68 4.07
C ARG A 14 -9.83 -1.41 3.38
N PHE A 15 -10.98 -0.78 3.36
CA PHE A 15 -12.16 -1.27 2.67
C PHE A 15 -12.33 -0.55 1.33
N GLU A 16 -12.87 -1.25 0.35
CA GLU A 16 -13.34 -0.61 -0.88
C GLU A 16 -14.71 0.02 -0.64
N PRO A 17 -15.02 1.12 -1.35
CA PRO A 17 -16.25 1.88 -1.10
C PRO A 17 -17.51 1.21 -1.63
N TYR A 18 -17.40 0.07 -2.33
CA TYR A 18 -18.49 -0.68 -2.93
C TYR A 18 -18.28 -2.19 -2.77
N GLY A 19 -19.35 -2.93 -2.98
CA GLY A 19 -19.37 -4.39 -2.81
C GLY A 19 -19.75 -4.80 -1.38
N ALA A 20 -20.15 -6.03 -1.19
CA ALA A 20 -20.38 -6.62 0.12
C ALA A 20 -19.04 -6.99 0.76
N LEU A 21 -19.03 -7.09 2.10
CA LEU A 21 -17.87 -7.61 2.84
C LEU A 21 -17.54 -9.02 2.35
N ASN A 22 -16.31 -9.21 1.94
CA ASN A 22 -15.81 -10.51 1.51
C ASN A 22 -15.34 -11.37 2.70
N GLU A 23 -15.08 -12.65 2.46
CA GLU A 23 -14.64 -13.58 3.52
C GLU A 23 -13.34 -13.12 4.21
N SER A 24 -12.40 -12.54 3.47
CA SER A 24 -11.13 -12.06 4.02
C SER A 24 -11.34 -10.85 4.93
N GLU A 25 -12.24 -9.94 4.57
CA GLU A 25 -12.63 -8.80 5.41
C GLU A 25 -13.35 -9.26 6.68
N MET A 26 -14.20 -10.28 6.58
CA MET A 26 -14.87 -10.86 7.76
C MET A 26 -13.88 -11.52 8.71
N VAL A 27 -12.88 -12.23 8.21
CA VAL A 27 -11.80 -12.79 9.04
C VAL A 27 -11.05 -11.68 9.79
N LEU A 28 -10.76 -10.56 9.14
CA LEU A 28 -10.13 -9.40 9.79
C LEU A 28 -11.01 -8.82 10.90
N VAL A 29 -12.31 -8.68 10.65
CA VAL A 29 -13.29 -8.21 11.65
C VAL A 29 -13.30 -9.11 12.87
N ASP A 30 -13.28 -10.44 12.69
CA ASP A 30 -13.26 -11.39 13.81
C ASP A 30 -11.93 -11.35 14.58
N MET A 31 -10.81 -11.13 13.88
CA MET A 31 -9.51 -10.89 14.52
C MET A 31 -9.53 -9.61 15.37
N LEU A 32 -10.13 -8.52 14.88
CA LEU A 32 -10.28 -7.27 15.63
C LEU A 32 -11.15 -7.45 16.88
N ARG A 33 -12.29 -8.14 16.77
CA ARG A 33 -13.13 -8.50 17.93
C ARG A 33 -12.33 -9.22 19.00
N SER A 34 -11.45 -10.12 18.58
CA SER A 34 -10.63 -10.92 19.50
C SER A 34 -9.48 -10.14 20.12
N SER A 35 -8.98 -9.09 19.45
CA SER A 35 -7.83 -8.31 19.91
C SER A 35 -8.17 -7.32 21.02
N GLY A 36 -9.40 -6.79 21.04
CA GLY A 36 -9.88 -5.84 22.03
C GLY A 36 -9.13 -4.49 22.05
N GLY A 37 -8.37 -4.20 21.02
CA GLY A 37 -7.66 -2.92 20.86
C GLY A 37 -8.48 -1.91 20.05
N PRO A 38 -8.10 -0.61 20.06
CA PRO A 38 -8.75 0.40 19.25
C PRO A 38 -8.60 0.06 17.77
N ALA A 39 -9.68 0.27 17.00
CA ALA A 39 -9.71 -0.03 15.58
C ALA A 39 -10.37 1.10 14.78
N ILE A 40 -9.73 1.50 13.69
CA ILE A 40 -10.25 2.48 12.74
C ILE A 40 -10.47 1.77 11.41
N ALA A 41 -11.67 1.92 10.83
CA ALA A 41 -11.93 1.51 9.46
C ALA A 41 -11.61 2.67 8.49
N VAL A 42 -10.91 2.35 7.40
CA VAL A 42 -10.63 3.32 6.33
C VAL A 42 -11.23 2.82 5.02
N ILE A 43 -12.20 3.55 4.50
CA ILE A 43 -12.78 3.32 3.18
C ILE A 43 -11.97 4.18 2.19
N ASN A 44 -11.15 3.51 1.37
CA ASN A 44 -10.30 4.18 0.38
C ASN A 44 -10.94 4.13 -1.02
N LYS A 45 -10.36 4.88 -1.95
CA LYS A 45 -10.79 5.00 -3.35
C LYS A 45 -12.18 5.65 -3.52
N THR A 46 -12.49 6.63 -2.67
CA THR A 46 -13.77 7.36 -2.76
C THR A 46 -13.94 8.12 -4.08
N ASP A 47 -12.83 8.42 -4.78
CA ASP A 47 -12.80 8.97 -6.15
C ASP A 47 -13.49 8.07 -7.20
N LEU A 48 -13.65 6.78 -6.93
CA LEU A 48 -14.33 5.85 -7.82
C LEU A 48 -15.83 5.74 -7.55
N VAL A 49 -16.33 6.31 -6.45
CA VAL A 49 -17.74 6.27 -6.07
C VAL A 49 -18.56 7.16 -7.00
N LYS A 50 -19.53 6.57 -7.68
CA LYS A 50 -20.44 7.30 -8.58
C LYS A 50 -21.64 7.87 -7.84
N GLU A 51 -22.20 7.07 -6.94
CA GLU A 51 -23.40 7.43 -6.17
C GLU A 51 -23.04 7.59 -4.69
N PRO A 52 -23.20 8.78 -4.11
CA PRO A 52 -22.93 9.01 -2.68
C PRO A 52 -23.65 8.05 -1.74
N ALA A 53 -24.80 7.54 -2.15
CA ALA A 53 -25.58 6.57 -1.38
C ALA A 53 -24.82 5.26 -1.13
N ASP A 54 -23.98 4.81 -2.07
CA ASP A 54 -23.18 3.59 -1.94
C ASP A 54 -22.16 3.74 -0.81
N LEU A 55 -21.53 4.92 -0.72
CA LEU A 55 -20.57 5.21 0.34
C LEU A 55 -21.23 5.27 1.72
N GLU A 56 -22.40 5.88 1.81
CA GLU A 56 -23.16 5.92 3.08
C GLU A 56 -23.65 4.53 3.48
N ALA A 57 -24.10 3.71 2.53
CA ALA A 57 -24.45 2.33 2.78
C ALA A 57 -23.26 1.52 3.32
N ARG A 58 -22.06 1.71 2.73
CA ARG A 58 -20.82 1.06 3.18
C ARG A 58 -20.43 1.49 4.60
N LYS A 59 -20.52 2.78 4.90
CA LYS A 59 -20.29 3.30 6.27
C LYS A 59 -21.27 2.67 7.28
N ALA A 60 -22.55 2.57 6.91
CA ALA A 60 -23.56 1.97 7.77
C ALA A 60 -23.26 0.49 8.05
N GLU A 61 -22.92 -0.29 7.02
CA GLU A 61 -22.52 -1.69 7.12
C GLU A 61 -21.34 -1.88 8.09
N LEU A 62 -20.28 -1.11 7.93
CA LEU A 62 -19.10 -1.17 8.81
C LEU A 62 -19.44 -0.75 10.25
N LYS A 63 -20.32 0.23 10.43
CA LYS A 63 -20.78 0.67 11.73
C LYS A 63 -21.60 -0.40 12.46
N GLU A 64 -22.42 -1.15 11.73
CA GLU A 64 -23.22 -2.26 12.28
C GLU A 64 -22.36 -3.39 12.83
N LEU A 65 -21.13 -3.58 12.34
CA LEU A 65 -20.21 -4.58 12.86
C LEU A 65 -19.80 -4.31 14.32
N GLY A 66 -19.84 -3.06 14.76
CA GLY A 66 -19.58 -2.66 16.14
C GLY A 66 -18.16 -2.91 16.65
N VAL A 67 -17.19 -3.01 15.74
CA VAL A 67 -15.77 -3.28 16.06
C VAL A 67 -14.86 -2.08 15.83
N PHE A 68 -15.33 -1.05 15.16
CA PHE A 68 -14.55 0.14 14.83
C PHE A 68 -14.92 1.33 15.71
N ASP A 69 -13.91 2.00 16.25
CA ASP A 69 -14.07 3.23 17.03
C ASP A 69 -14.42 4.41 16.13
N ALA A 70 -13.89 4.41 14.91
CA ALA A 70 -14.14 5.43 13.91
C ALA A 70 -14.05 4.86 12.48
N ILE A 71 -14.73 5.53 11.54
CA ILE A 71 -14.73 5.16 10.12
C ILE A 71 -14.38 6.41 9.32
N TYR A 72 -13.28 6.35 8.57
CA TYR A 72 -12.79 7.43 7.69
C TYR A 72 -12.97 7.05 6.23
N THR A 73 -13.22 8.05 5.41
CA THR A 73 -13.33 7.91 3.96
C THR A 73 -12.24 8.76 3.32
N VAL A 74 -11.42 8.16 2.46
CA VAL A 74 -10.29 8.83 1.83
C VAL A 74 -10.18 8.48 0.36
N SER A 75 -9.50 9.32 -0.39
CA SER A 75 -8.93 8.96 -1.68
C SER A 75 -7.45 9.34 -1.70
N VAL A 76 -6.60 8.37 -1.52
CA VAL A 76 -5.14 8.59 -1.58
C VAL A 76 -4.71 9.10 -2.97
N ARG A 77 -5.42 8.67 -4.03
CA ARG A 77 -5.13 9.12 -5.40
C ARG A 77 -5.48 10.59 -5.63
N ALA A 78 -6.57 11.06 -5.02
CA ALA A 78 -7.02 12.45 -5.13
C ALA A 78 -6.48 13.35 -4.01
N ASP A 79 -5.72 12.76 -3.07
CA ASP A 79 -5.24 13.42 -1.84
C ASP A 79 -6.39 14.03 -1.02
N ASP A 80 -7.53 13.32 -0.99
CA ASP A 80 -8.75 13.78 -0.36
C ASP A 80 -8.90 13.14 1.03
N HIS A 81 -9.14 13.97 2.06
CA HIS A 81 -9.31 13.60 3.48
C HIS A 81 -8.12 12.83 4.09
N CYS A 82 -6.93 12.84 3.48
CA CYS A 82 -5.77 12.14 4.01
C CYS A 82 -5.22 12.82 5.27
N GLU A 83 -5.25 14.14 5.37
CA GLU A 83 -4.82 14.89 6.55
C GLU A 83 -5.70 14.58 7.76
N GLU A 84 -7.03 14.52 7.58
CA GLU A 84 -7.97 14.18 8.65
C GLU A 84 -7.72 12.78 9.21
N LEU A 85 -7.40 11.82 8.33
CA LEU A 85 -7.03 10.47 8.75
C LEU A 85 -5.70 10.49 9.53
N PHE A 86 -4.71 11.26 9.07
CA PHE A 86 -3.43 11.39 9.74
C PHE A 86 -3.59 11.98 11.14
N ASP A 87 -4.36 13.05 11.28
CA ASP A 87 -4.66 13.67 12.57
C ASP A 87 -5.37 12.69 13.51
N ALA A 88 -6.32 11.92 13.00
CA ALA A 88 -7.00 10.89 13.77
C ALA A 88 -6.06 9.79 14.26
N LEU A 89 -5.16 9.31 13.40
CA LEU A 89 -4.16 8.31 13.77
C LEU A 89 -3.16 8.85 14.79
N SER A 90 -2.81 10.12 14.71
CA SER A 90 -1.89 10.78 15.64
C SER A 90 -2.41 10.80 17.08
N GLN A 91 -3.72 10.77 17.29
CA GLN A 91 -4.34 10.69 18.62
C GLN A 91 -4.07 9.36 19.33
N TYR A 92 -3.75 8.31 18.58
CA TYR A 92 -3.38 7.00 19.12
C TYR A 92 -1.87 6.85 19.33
N ALA A 93 -1.08 7.85 18.93
CA ALA A 93 0.36 7.86 19.19
C ALA A 93 0.60 8.09 20.69
N VAL A 94 1.47 7.29 21.26
CA VAL A 94 1.92 7.41 22.65
C VAL A 94 3.40 7.70 22.68
N GLU A 95 3.85 8.47 23.66
CA GLU A 95 5.28 8.67 23.90
C GLU A 95 5.98 7.32 24.10
N GLY A 96 7.09 7.14 23.42
CA GLY A 96 7.87 5.90 23.48
C GLY A 96 9.28 6.11 22.95
N PRO A 97 10.16 5.10 23.08
CA PRO A 97 11.49 5.17 22.49
C PRO A 97 11.36 5.24 20.96
N HIS A 98 12.21 6.05 20.33
CA HIS A 98 12.38 6.02 18.89
C HIS A 98 12.96 4.67 18.47
N TYR A 99 12.25 3.94 17.62
CA TYR A 99 12.68 2.65 17.09
C TYR A 99 13.49 2.78 15.81
N PHE A 100 13.41 3.94 15.16
CA PHE A 100 14.11 4.30 13.92
C PHE A 100 14.82 5.63 14.14
N ASP A 101 15.92 5.85 13.42
CA ASP A 101 16.62 7.12 13.41
C ASP A 101 15.69 8.22 12.83
N ASP A 102 15.87 9.47 13.30
CA ASP A 102 14.97 10.59 12.93
C ASP A 102 15.04 10.94 11.43
N ASP A 103 16.10 10.52 10.74
CA ASP A 103 16.30 10.68 9.30
C ASP A 103 15.91 9.44 8.47
N ALA A 104 15.44 8.37 9.14
CA ALA A 104 15.01 7.16 8.44
C ALA A 104 13.65 7.35 7.78
N TYR A 105 13.61 7.45 6.46
CA TYR A 105 12.36 7.51 5.68
C TYR A 105 11.59 6.20 5.63
N THR A 106 12.27 5.07 5.79
CA THR A 106 11.69 3.73 5.72
C THR A 106 12.57 2.72 6.44
N ASP A 107 11.96 1.64 6.92
CA ASP A 107 12.67 0.46 7.44
C ASP A 107 12.98 -0.58 6.34
N MET A 108 12.63 -0.26 5.10
CA MET A 108 12.84 -1.11 3.95
C MET A 108 14.31 -1.06 3.50
N PRO A 109 14.97 -2.20 3.26
CA PRO A 109 16.30 -2.22 2.66
C PRO A 109 16.32 -1.50 1.30
N GLU A 110 17.41 -0.79 0.98
CA GLU A 110 17.55 -0.04 -0.28
C GLU A 110 17.27 -0.89 -1.53
N LYS A 111 17.67 -2.16 -1.50
CA LYS A 111 17.35 -3.12 -2.56
C LYS A 111 15.85 -3.27 -2.82
N GLU A 112 15.08 -3.37 -1.75
CA GLU A 112 13.63 -3.53 -1.83
C GLU A 112 12.97 -2.23 -2.25
N LEU A 113 13.48 -1.10 -1.76
CA LEU A 113 13.02 0.22 -2.18
C LEU A 113 13.20 0.44 -3.69
N VAL A 114 14.37 0.08 -4.23
CA VAL A 114 14.63 0.14 -5.68
C VAL A 114 13.66 -0.75 -6.46
N ALA A 115 13.40 -1.98 -5.98
CA ALA A 115 12.43 -2.87 -6.62
C ALA A 115 11.02 -2.25 -6.65
N GLU A 116 10.58 -1.62 -5.56
CA GLU A 116 9.28 -0.95 -5.50
C GLU A 116 9.22 0.30 -6.38
N VAL A 117 10.29 1.10 -6.46
CA VAL A 117 10.34 2.25 -7.37
C VAL A 117 10.23 1.81 -8.84
N ILE A 118 10.92 0.72 -9.23
CA ILE A 118 10.82 0.17 -10.59
C ILE A 118 9.40 -0.36 -10.83
N ARG A 119 8.80 -1.04 -9.84
CA ARG A 119 7.44 -1.53 -9.94
C ARG A 119 6.43 -0.38 -10.06
N GLU A 120 6.60 0.70 -9.31
CA GLU A 120 5.79 1.93 -9.42
C GLU A 120 5.86 2.50 -10.85
N LYS A 121 7.06 2.65 -11.41
CA LYS A 121 7.23 3.13 -12.80
C LYS A 121 6.56 2.20 -13.79
N ALA A 122 6.70 0.90 -13.62
CA ALA A 122 6.00 -0.07 -14.45
C ALA A 122 4.47 0.10 -14.38
N LEU A 123 3.92 0.30 -13.19
CA LEU A 123 2.49 0.59 -12.98
C LEU A 123 2.03 1.88 -13.68
N LEU A 124 2.86 2.91 -13.69
CA LEU A 124 2.54 4.21 -14.28
C LEU A 124 2.62 4.20 -15.82
N TYR A 125 3.59 3.48 -16.39
CA TYR A 125 3.87 3.51 -17.83
C TYR A 125 3.22 2.38 -18.61
N MET A 126 2.86 1.28 -17.94
CA MET A 126 2.14 0.18 -18.58
C MET A 126 0.64 0.35 -18.40
N ARG A 127 -0.12 -0.06 -19.41
CA ARG A 127 -1.58 0.01 -19.44
C ARG A 127 -2.18 -1.37 -19.20
N ASP A 128 -3.46 -1.38 -18.85
CA ASP A 128 -4.29 -2.57 -18.70
C ASP A 128 -3.86 -3.48 -17.54
N GLU A 129 -3.97 -4.79 -17.67
CA GLU A 129 -3.70 -5.78 -16.63
C GLU A 129 -2.21 -6.12 -16.45
N ILE A 130 -1.33 -5.63 -17.31
CA ILE A 130 0.09 -5.99 -17.32
C ILE A 130 0.80 -5.62 -16.01
N PRO A 131 0.56 -4.44 -15.42
CA PRO A 131 1.23 -4.04 -14.18
C PRO A 131 1.00 -4.99 -13.00
N HIS A 132 -0.13 -5.68 -12.98
CA HIS A 132 -0.47 -6.61 -11.90
C HIS A 132 0.20 -7.98 -12.06
N GLY A 133 0.66 -8.31 -13.27
CA GLY A 133 1.32 -9.56 -13.61
C GLY A 133 2.85 -9.47 -13.67
N ILE A 134 3.47 -8.48 -13.00
CA ILE A 134 4.93 -8.34 -12.93
C ILE A 134 5.44 -8.41 -11.48
N ALA A 135 6.63 -9.01 -11.33
CA ALA A 135 7.41 -8.95 -10.11
C ALA A 135 8.82 -8.45 -10.41
N VAL A 136 9.35 -7.60 -9.54
CA VAL A 136 10.68 -7.00 -9.67
C VAL A 136 11.57 -7.53 -8.57
N VAL A 137 12.75 -8.05 -8.94
CA VAL A 137 13.74 -8.58 -8.00
C VAL A 137 15.10 -7.95 -8.29
N VAL A 138 15.69 -7.30 -7.30
CA VAL A 138 17.05 -6.77 -7.38
C VAL A 138 18.04 -7.88 -7.02
N GLU A 139 18.76 -8.37 -8.02
CA GLU A 139 19.76 -9.43 -7.86
C GLU A 139 21.06 -8.90 -7.25
N ARG A 140 21.53 -7.76 -7.76
CA ARG A 140 22.76 -7.14 -7.31
C ARG A 140 22.55 -5.65 -7.03
N PHE A 141 23.10 -5.20 -5.92
CA PHE A 141 23.19 -3.80 -5.55
C PHE A 141 24.61 -3.58 -5.03
N LYS A 142 25.43 -2.82 -5.77
CA LYS A 142 26.84 -2.65 -5.43
C LYS A 142 27.29 -1.22 -5.67
N GLU A 143 27.73 -0.58 -4.62
CA GLU A 143 28.40 0.72 -4.69
C GLU A 143 29.77 0.60 -5.37
N ARG A 144 30.11 1.57 -6.22
CA ARG A 144 31.41 1.68 -6.83
C ARG A 144 32.36 2.42 -5.91
N PRO A 145 33.51 1.81 -5.52
CA PRO A 145 34.45 2.46 -4.63
C PRO A 145 34.93 3.82 -5.15
N GLY A 146 34.86 4.86 -4.31
CA GLY A 146 35.33 6.21 -4.63
C GLY A 146 34.42 7.03 -5.53
N THR A 147 33.17 6.61 -5.73
CA THR A 147 32.16 7.36 -6.49
C THR A 147 30.80 7.23 -5.82
N ASP A 148 29.87 8.13 -6.14
CA ASP A 148 28.47 8.06 -5.69
C ASP A 148 27.61 7.19 -6.63
N LEU A 149 28.23 6.29 -7.41
CA LEU A 149 27.55 5.44 -8.38
C LEU A 149 27.27 4.08 -7.78
N VAL A 150 26.07 3.57 -8.06
CA VAL A 150 25.62 2.23 -7.67
C VAL A 150 25.28 1.41 -8.91
N ASP A 151 25.84 0.20 -8.99
CA ASP A 151 25.48 -0.78 -10.01
C ASP A 151 24.31 -1.65 -9.48
N ILE A 152 23.21 -1.65 -10.21
CA ILE A 152 22.00 -2.39 -9.83
C ILE A 152 21.60 -3.33 -10.97
N ASP A 153 21.58 -4.64 -10.69
CA ASP A 153 21.05 -5.64 -11.62
C ASP A 153 19.67 -6.04 -11.16
N VAL A 154 18.70 -5.96 -12.08
CA VAL A 154 17.29 -6.18 -11.77
C VAL A 154 16.69 -7.19 -12.75
N ASN A 155 15.94 -8.15 -12.21
CA ASN A 155 15.10 -9.04 -12.99
C ASN A 155 13.63 -8.62 -12.88
N ILE A 156 12.98 -8.43 -14.02
CA ILE A 156 11.53 -8.21 -14.10
C ILE A 156 10.88 -9.51 -14.60
N TYR A 157 10.13 -10.14 -13.75
CA TYR A 157 9.38 -11.35 -14.06
C TYR A 157 7.99 -10.99 -14.56
N CYS A 158 7.56 -11.59 -15.64
CA CYS A 158 6.23 -11.40 -16.20
C CYS A 158 5.43 -12.70 -16.08
N GLU A 159 4.17 -12.61 -15.68
CA GLU A 159 3.28 -13.77 -15.56
C GLU A 159 3.04 -14.46 -16.92
N ARG A 160 3.02 -13.67 -18.02
CA ARG A 160 2.79 -14.18 -19.39
C ARG A 160 3.91 -13.74 -20.32
N GLU A 161 4.30 -14.61 -21.25
CA GLU A 161 5.33 -14.30 -22.25
C GLU A 161 4.94 -13.11 -23.15
N SER A 162 3.65 -12.92 -23.43
CA SER A 162 3.15 -11.76 -24.16
C SER A 162 3.44 -10.42 -23.46
N HIS A 163 3.53 -10.40 -22.14
CA HIS A 163 3.81 -9.19 -21.37
C HIS A 163 5.26 -8.75 -21.50
N LYS A 164 6.19 -9.68 -21.71
CA LYS A 164 7.62 -9.39 -21.85
C LYS A 164 7.92 -8.40 -22.96
N GLY A 165 7.29 -8.58 -24.13
CA GLY A 165 7.46 -7.64 -25.26
C GLY A 165 6.94 -6.23 -24.94
N MET A 166 5.89 -6.12 -24.14
CA MET A 166 5.32 -4.85 -23.73
C MET A 166 6.17 -4.16 -22.66
N VAL A 167 6.71 -4.91 -21.70
CA VAL A 167 7.64 -4.40 -20.69
C VAL A 167 8.92 -3.85 -21.34
N ILE A 168 9.46 -4.54 -22.32
CA ILE A 168 10.65 -4.09 -23.06
C ILE A 168 10.31 -2.85 -23.90
N GLY A 169 9.15 -2.85 -24.55
CA GLY A 169 8.73 -1.81 -25.47
C GLY A 169 9.46 -1.88 -26.82
N LYS A 170 9.01 -1.07 -27.80
CA LYS A 170 9.60 -1.01 -29.13
C LYS A 170 11.05 -0.50 -29.06
N GLY A 171 12.02 -1.36 -29.39
CA GLY A 171 13.43 -1.02 -29.32
C GLY A 171 13.98 -0.77 -27.91
N GLY A 172 13.32 -1.31 -26.88
CA GLY A 172 13.72 -1.11 -25.49
C GLY A 172 13.27 0.24 -24.88
N ALA A 173 12.44 1.00 -25.58
CA ALA A 173 12.08 2.36 -25.18
C ALA A 173 11.41 2.41 -23.79
N CYS A 174 10.61 1.43 -23.41
CA CYS A 174 9.96 1.41 -22.11
C CYS A 174 10.97 1.27 -20.98
N LEU A 175 12.00 0.45 -21.13
CA LEU A 175 13.04 0.24 -20.11
C LEU A 175 14.13 1.34 -20.11
N LEU A 176 14.33 2.07 -21.23
CA LEU A 176 15.37 3.08 -21.33
C LEU A 176 14.94 4.46 -20.83
N TYR A 177 13.64 4.73 -20.75
CA TYR A 177 13.08 6.04 -20.38
C TYR A 177 12.18 5.99 -19.14
N THR A 178 12.28 4.91 -18.36
CA THR A 178 11.52 4.75 -17.11
C THR A 178 12.25 5.36 -15.92
#